data_d0f956e4f233acfbd9b3c7a9698bff7c
#
_entry.id   d0f956e4f233acfbd9b3c7a9698bff7c
#
_cell.length_a   1.000
_cell.length_b   1.000
_cell.length_c   1.000
_cell.angle_alpha   90.00
_cell.angle_beta   90.00
_cell.angle_gamma   90.00
#
_symmetry.space_group_name_H-M   'P 1'
#
loop_
_entity.id
_entity.type
_entity.pdbx_description
1 polymer ?
#
loop_
_entity_poly.entity_id
_entity_poly.type
_entity_poly.pdbx_seq_one_letter_code
_entity_poly.pdbx_strand_id
1 'polypeptide(L)'
;MLSPAIEIQGNRVWTAALHESGQFDIPFQSRPFPCLVLAGDHTSLKIKQAVAKRLIDAGCRFVVCAGVDCMAWHDAADDHAIELEISGELPGDDVVLTTWHDGESVEKIALYFSQCTFEPTENQGYAEMQRADFLVLLVGSPDSKDQMIDRIAYYLDPANDPPDEDE
;
A
#
# COMPACT_ATOMS: atom_id res chain seq x y z
N MET A 1 -21.84 -2.94 -5.15
CA MET A 1 -21.16 -2.12 -4.13
C MET A 1 -19.92 -2.87 -3.67
N LEU A 2 -18.78 -2.25 -3.79
CA LEU A 2 -17.53 -2.83 -3.30
C LEU A 2 -17.50 -2.76 -1.78
N SER A 3 -17.12 -3.84 -1.13
CA SER A 3 -16.97 -3.92 0.32
C SER A 3 -15.49 -4.16 0.67
N PRO A 4 -15.01 -3.64 1.80
CA PRO A 4 -13.66 -3.99 2.24
C PRO A 4 -13.59 -5.49 2.52
N ALA A 5 -12.41 -6.07 2.30
CA ALA A 5 -12.16 -7.46 2.66
C ALA A 5 -12.26 -7.67 4.17
N ILE A 6 -11.79 -6.68 4.93
CA ILE A 6 -11.82 -6.69 6.40
C ILE A 6 -11.99 -5.26 6.90
N GLU A 7 -12.74 -5.13 7.99
CA GLU A 7 -12.87 -3.88 8.75
C GLU A 7 -12.58 -4.17 10.23
N ILE A 8 -11.57 -3.49 10.79
CA ILE A 8 -11.13 -3.68 12.17
C ILE A 8 -10.81 -2.33 12.80
N GLN A 9 -11.51 -2.00 13.90
CA GLN A 9 -11.24 -0.81 14.71
C GLN A 9 -11.14 0.50 13.90
N GLY A 10 -11.98 0.64 12.88
CA GLY A 10 -11.97 1.79 12.00
C GLY A 10 -10.99 1.72 10.84
N ASN A 11 -10.13 0.70 10.78
CA ASN A 11 -9.28 0.41 9.64
C ASN A 11 -10.00 -0.50 8.66
N ARG A 12 -9.90 -0.22 7.37
CA ARG A 12 -10.49 -1.04 6.31
C ARG A 12 -9.39 -1.53 5.37
N VAL A 13 -9.37 -2.83 5.14
CA VAL A 13 -8.45 -3.45 4.17
C VAL A 13 -9.22 -3.81 2.92
N TRP A 14 -8.79 -3.26 1.80
CA TRP A 14 -9.39 -3.47 0.49
C TRP A 14 -8.46 -4.28 -0.39
N THR A 15 -9.03 -5.08 -1.26
CA THR A 15 -8.27 -5.76 -2.31
C THR A 15 -8.71 -5.22 -3.66
N ALA A 16 -7.75 -5.08 -4.57
CA ALA A 16 -8.00 -4.78 -5.97
C ALA A 16 -7.16 -5.72 -6.83
N ALA A 17 -7.72 -6.19 -7.92
CA ALA A 17 -7.01 -7.04 -8.87
C ALA A 17 -6.51 -6.19 -10.04
N LEU A 18 -5.24 -6.32 -10.38
CA LEU A 18 -4.69 -5.71 -11.58
C LEU A 18 -5.12 -6.52 -12.80
N HIS A 19 -5.78 -5.87 -13.75
CA HIS A 19 -6.12 -6.46 -15.04
C HIS A 19 -4.90 -6.50 -15.97
N GLU A 20 -4.91 -7.40 -16.93
CA GLU A 20 -3.82 -7.52 -17.93
C GLU A 20 -3.55 -6.23 -18.68
N SER A 21 -4.57 -5.38 -18.84
CA SER A 21 -4.45 -4.05 -19.44
C SER A 21 -3.73 -3.02 -18.57
N GLY A 22 -3.42 -3.36 -17.32
CA GLY A 22 -2.85 -2.42 -16.33
C GLY A 22 -3.89 -1.59 -15.60
N GLN A 23 -5.17 -1.89 -15.77
CA GLN A 23 -6.26 -1.20 -15.08
C GLN A 23 -6.59 -1.89 -13.76
N PHE A 24 -6.99 -1.10 -12.78
CA PHE A 24 -7.52 -1.56 -11.50
C PHE A 24 -8.36 -0.46 -10.86
N ASP A 25 -9.22 -0.84 -9.94
CA ASP A 25 -10.07 0.09 -9.21
C ASP A 25 -9.53 0.37 -7.82
N ILE A 26 -9.58 1.62 -7.41
CA ILE A 26 -9.34 2.03 -6.03
C ILE A 26 -10.71 2.23 -5.40
N PRO A 27 -11.13 1.36 -4.48
CA PRO A 27 -12.53 1.28 -4.04
C PRO A 27 -12.91 2.32 -2.98
N PHE A 28 -12.05 3.30 -2.73
CA PHE A 28 -12.27 4.36 -1.75
C PHE A 28 -11.71 5.68 -2.27
N GLN A 29 -12.02 6.78 -1.60
CA GLN A 29 -11.57 8.13 -1.95
C GLN A 29 -10.75 8.79 -0.84
N SER A 30 -10.54 8.12 0.28
CA SER A 30 -9.72 8.66 1.37
C SER A 30 -8.27 8.86 0.94
N ARG A 31 -7.64 9.91 1.43
CA ARG A 31 -6.25 10.28 1.18
C ARG A 31 -5.61 10.77 2.47
N PRO A 32 -4.36 10.44 2.76
CA PRO A 32 -3.50 9.48 2.07
C PRO A 32 -3.85 8.03 2.40
N PHE A 33 -3.30 7.10 1.67
CA PHE A 33 -3.45 5.67 1.96
C PHE A 33 -2.17 4.89 1.63
N PRO A 34 -1.91 3.77 2.33
CA PRO A 34 -0.85 2.85 1.97
C PRO A 34 -1.35 1.79 0.98
N CYS A 35 -0.47 1.34 0.09
CA CYS A 35 -0.73 0.24 -0.82
C CYS A 35 0.35 -0.82 -0.72
N LEU A 36 -0.05 -2.07 -0.54
CA LEU A 36 0.80 -3.24 -0.72
C LEU A 36 0.58 -3.79 -2.14
N VAL A 37 1.60 -3.73 -2.97
CA VAL A 37 1.63 -4.41 -4.25
C VAL A 37 2.12 -5.83 -4.00
N LEU A 38 1.22 -6.80 -4.09
CA LEU A 38 1.51 -8.21 -3.88
C LEU A 38 1.49 -8.93 -5.24
N ALA A 39 2.68 -9.18 -5.79
CA ALA A 39 2.83 -9.72 -7.14
C ALA A 39 3.06 -11.23 -7.13
N GLY A 40 2.16 -11.95 -7.80
CA GLY A 40 2.29 -13.39 -8.08
C GLY A 40 2.86 -13.70 -9.46
N ASP A 41 2.85 -12.73 -10.36
CA ASP A 41 3.30 -12.87 -11.75
C ASP A 41 4.19 -11.72 -12.20
N HIS A 42 4.97 -11.96 -13.24
CA HIS A 42 5.72 -10.93 -13.94
C HIS A 42 4.81 -9.96 -14.69
N THR A 43 5.20 -8.71 -14.72
CA THR A 43 4.47 -7.63 -15.39
C THR A 43 5.46 -6.75 -16.14
N SER A 44 5.07 -6.19 -17.28
CA SER A 44 5.93 -5.29 -18.04
C SER A 44 6.26 -4.02 -17.26
N LEU A 45 7.41 -3.43 -17.55
CA LEU A 45 7.82 -2.15 -16.96
C LEU A 45 6.80 -1.04 -17.24
N LYS A 46 6.24 -1.01 -18.43
CA LYS A 46 5.22 -0.02 -18.82
C LYS A 46 3.98 -0.10 -17.93
N ILE A 47 3.51 -1.30 -17.61
CA ILE A 47 2.38 -1.49 -16.71
C ILE A 47 2.75 -1.10 -15.28
N LYS A 48 3.93 -1.48 -14.80
CA LYS A 48 4.40 -1.06 -13.47
C LYS A 48 4.42 0.45 -13.33
N GLN A 49 4.94 1.15 -14.32
CA GLN A 49 4.99 2.62 -14.35
C GLN A 49 3.59 3.25 -14.35
N ALA A 50 2.67 2.72 -15.16
CA ALA A 50 1.30 3.22 -15.21
C ALA A 50 0.55 2.99 -13.89
N VAL A 51 0.76 1.85 -13.26
CA VAL A 51 0.16 1.53 -11.94
C VAL A 51 0.72 2.43 -10.84
N ALA A 52 2.04 2.61 -10.79
CA ALA A 52 2.70 3.47 -9.83
C ALA A 52 2.17 4.92 -9.93
N LYS A 53 2.09 5.43 -11.14
CA LYS A 53 1.53 6.76 -11.41
C LYS A 53 0.09 6.87 -10.89
N ARG A 54 -0.75 5.92 -11.21
CA ARG A 54 -2.16 5.93 -10.77
C ARG A 54 -2.28 5.88 -9.24
N LEU A 55 -1.51 5.04 -8.57
CA LEU A 55 -1.52 4.94 -7.11
C LEU A 55 -1.14 6.27 -6.46
N ILE A 56 -0.01 6.83 -6.86
CA ILE A 56 0.51 8.06 -6.27
C ILE A 56 -0.39 9.26 -6.58
N ASP A 57 -0.88 9.38 -7.81
CA ASP A 57 -1.80 10.44 -8.21
C ASP A 57 -3.15 10.34 -7.46
N ALA A 58 -3.55 9.13 -7.06
CA ALA A 58 -4.75 8.91 -6.24
C ALA A 58 -4.56 9.20 -4.75
N GLY A 59 -3.35 9.47 -4.29
CA GLY A 59 -3.05 9.80 -2.90
C GLY A 59 -2.33 8.70 -2.12
N CYS A 60 -1.83 7.66 -2.79
CA CYS A 60 -0.97 6.68 -2.14
C CYS A 60 0.34 7.33 -1.71
N ARG A 61 0.73 7.16 -0.44
CA ARG A 61 1.93 7.75 0.15
C ARG A 61 2.89 6.74 0.76
N PHE A 62 2.46 5.48 0.89
CA PHE A 62 3.30 4.32 1.15
C PHE A 62 3.07 3.28 0.07
N VAL A 63 4.09 2.97 -0.71
CA VAL A 63 4.05 1.87 -1.67
C VAL A 63 4.96 0.76 -1.17
N VAL A 64 4.37 -0.31 -0.69
CA VAL A 64 5.06 -1.49 -0.16
C VAL A 64 4.98 -2.57 -1.24
N CYS A 65 6.12 -3.08 -1.69
CA CYS A 65 6.19 -4.04 -2.79
C CYS A 65 6.70 -5.39 -2.31
N ALA A 66 5.99 -6.46 -2.63
CA ALA A 66 6.34 -7.83 -2.27
C ALA A 66 6.01 -8.80 -3.41
N GLY A 67 6.67 -9.96 -3.40
CA GLY A 67 6.47 -11.00 -4.39
C GLY A 67 7.36 -10.84 -5.62
N VAL A 68 6.87 -11.30 -6.75
CA VAL A 68 7.62 -11.33 -8.02
C VAL A 68 7.97 -9.91 -8.47
N ASP A 69 9.22 -9.69 -8.82
CA ASP A 69 9.74 -8.38 -9.28
C ASP A 69 9.50 -7.22 -8.31
N CYS A 70 9.45 -7.46 -7.01
CA CYS A 70 9.12 -6.44 -6.03
C CYS A 70 10.06 -5.22 -6.08
N MET A 71 11.35 -5.42 -6.38
CA MET A 71 12.29 -4.32 -6.56
C MET A 71 11.94 -3.46 -7.77
N ALA A 72 11.55 -4.06 -8.89
CA ALA A 72 11.16 -3.32 -10.09
C ALA A 72 9.84 -2.54 -9.87
N TRP A 73 8.92 -3.08 -9.09
CA TRP A 73 7.72 -2.36 -8.66
C TRP A 73 8.08 -1.16 -7.78
N HIS A 74 9.01 -1.35 -6.84
CA HIS A 74 9.54 -0.27 -6.01
C HIS A 74 10.17 0.84 -6.86
N ASP A 75 11.05 0.46 -7.80
CA ASP A 75 11.76 1.43 -8.64
C ASP A 75 10.78 2.25 -9.50
N ALA A 76 9.74 1.62 -10.04
CA ALA A 76 8.71 2.33 -10.80
C ALA A 76 7.96 3.37 -9.94
N ALA A 77 7.65 3.04 -8.71
CA ALA A 77 7.01 3.96 -7.76
C ALA A 77 7.95 5.09 -7.35
N ASP A 78 9.19 4.75 -7.05
CA ASP A 78 10.21 5.72 -6.64
C ASP A 78 10.51 6.72 -7.75
N ASP A 79 10.66 6.27 -8.99
CA ASP A 79 10.88 7.12 -10.16
C ASP A 79 9.75 8.13 -10.36
N HIS A 80 8.50 7.70 -10.22
CA HIS A 80 7.36 8.64 -10.35
C HIS A 80 7.30 9.64 -9.18
N ALA A 81 7.58 9.18 -7.97
CA ALA A 81 7.66 10.06 -6.80
C ALA A 81 8.73 11.13 -6.96
N ILE A 82 9.90 10.77 -7.48
CA ILE A 82 10.99 11.71 -7.77
C ILE A 82 10.58 12.72 -8.85
N GLU A 83 9.91 12.28 -9.91
CA GLU A 83 9.39 13.19 -10.94
C GLU A 83 8.45 14.25 -10.35
N LEU A 84 7.54 13.85 -9.47
CA LEU A 84 6.60 14.76 -8.83
C LEU A 84 7.31 15.71 -7.85
N GLU A 85 8.32 15.25 -7.15
CA GLU A 85 9.12 16.07 -6.25
C GLU A 85 9.88 17.15 -7.05
N ILE A 86 10.54 16.77 -8.15
CA ILE A 86 11.28 17.70 -9.00
C ILE A 86 10.36 18.72 -9.65
N SER A 87 9.17 18.31 -10.14
CA SER A 87 8.20 19.21 -10.75
C SER A 87 7.45 20.11 -9.77
N GLY A 88 7.56 19.82 -8.45
CA GLY A 88 6.83 20.54 -7.41
C GLY A 88 5.34 20.23 -7.36
N GLU A 89 4.89 19.15 -7.99
CA GLU A 89 3.47 18.75 -8.03
C GLU A 89 3.00 18.06 -6.75
N LEU A 90 3.90 17.59 -5.87
CA LEU A 90 3.51 17.12 -4.56
C LEU A 90 3.19 18.30 -3.64
N PRO A 91 2.03 18.28 -2.94
CA PRO A 91 1.65 19.38 -2.06
C PRO A 91 2.59 19.51 -0.84
N GLY A 92 3.13 20.70 -0.63
CA GLY A 92 3.85 21.04 0.60
C GLY A 92 4.98 20.09 0.99
N ASP A 93 4.91 19.56 2.19
CA ASP A 93 5.88 18.60 2.75
C ASP A 93 5.50 17.14 2.50
N ASP A 94 4.64 16.88 1.53
CA ASP A 94 4.17 15.54 1.22
C ASP A 94 5.30 14.68 0.65
N VAL A 95 5.42 13.45 1.12
CA VAL A 95 6.47 12.50 0.74
C VAL A 95 5.83 11.16 0.40
N VAL A 96 6.33 10.54 -0.67
CA VAL A 96 5.99 9.16 -1.00
C VAL A 96 7.11 8.24 -0.53
N LEU A 97 6.78 7.31 0.35
CA LEU A 97 7.72 6.28 0.82
C LEU A 97 7.50 4.99 0.05
N THR A 98 8.59 4.43 -0.43
CA THR A 98 8.58 3.20 -1.23
C THR A 98 9.52 2.18 -0.60
N THR A 99 9.07 0.93 -0.49
CA THR A 99 9.87 -0.18 0.05
C THR A 99 9.68 -1.44 -0.77
N TRP A 100 10.65 -2.35 -0.71
CA TRP A 100 10.53 -3.68 -1.27
C TRP A 100 10.97 -4.74 -0.25
N HIS A 101 10.34 -5.89 -0.30
CA HIS A 101 10.48 -6.95 0.69
C HIS A 101 10.76 -8.28 -0.02
N ASP A 102 11.96 -8.39 -0.59
CA ASP A 102 12.38 -9.59 -1.30
C ASP A 102 12.77 -10.71 -0.33
N GLY A 103 12.15 -11.87 -0.47
CA GLY A 103 12.43 -13.04 0.35
C GLY A 103 11.99 -12.92 1.82
N GLU A 104 11.27 -11.87 2.19
CA GLU A 104 10.73 -11.73 3.54
C GLU A 104 9.46 -12.58 3.73
N SER A 105 9.21 -12.99 4.98
CA SER A 105 8.02 -13.76 5.34
C SER A 105 6.74 -12.93 5.23
N VAL A 106 5.61 -13.61 5.05
CA VAL A 106 4.28 -12.98 5.10
C VAL A 106 4.08 -12.21 6.42
N GLU A 107 4.54 -12.77 7.53
CA GLU A 107 4.46 -12.14 8.85
C GLU A 107 5.16 -10.77 8.87
N LYS A 108 6.40 -10.71 8.40
CA LYS A 108 7.18 -9.46 8.38
C LYS A 108 6.55 -8.42 7.47
N ILE A 109 6.11 -8.82 6.29
CA ILE A 109 5.48 -7.92 5.32
C ILE A 109 4.17 -7.38 5.88
N ALA A 110 3.32 -8.25 6.44
CA ALA A 110 2.04 -7.85 7.01
C ALA A 110 2.21 -6.91 8.20
N LEU A 111 3.15 -7.20 9.09
CA LEU A 111 3.46 -6.32 10.22
C LEU A 111 3.93 -4.95 9.75
N TYR A 112 4.89 -4.92 8.82
CA TYR A 112 5.38 -3.67 8.26
C TYR A 112 4.25 -2.85 7.63
N PHE A 113 3.45 -3.47 6.77
CA PHE A 113 2.36 -2.80 6.07
C PHE A 113 1.29 -2.27 7.02
N SER A 114 0.95 -3.02 8.06
CA SER A 114 -0.03 -2.59 9.07
C SER A 114 0.41 -1.35 9.84
N GLN A 115 1.71 -1.08 9.90
CA GLN A 115 2.30 0.09 10.55
C GLN A 115 2.43 1.31 9.63
N CYS A 116 2.13 1.17 8.35
CA CYS A 116 2.12 2.28 7.39
C CYS A 116 0.88 3.14 7.60
N THR A 117 0.90 3.93 8.65
CA THR A 117 -0.18 4.83 9.04
C THR A 117 0.25 6.28 8.90
N PHE A 118 -0.72 7.17 8.83
CA PHE A 118 -0.49 8.60 8.69
C PHE A 118 -0.94 9.28 9.97
N GLU A 119 -0.03 10.03 10.60
CA GLU A 119 -0.42 10.88 11.71
C GLU A 119 -1.08 12.16 11.19
N PRO A 120 -2.20 12.57 11.80
CA PRO A 120 -2.82 13.83 11.44
C PRO A 120 -1.85 14.97 11.81
N THR A 121 -1.40 15.71 10.82
CA THR A 121 -0.66 16.95 11.04
C THR A 121 -1.58 18.12 10.79
N GLU A 122 -1.49 19.15 11.63
CA GLU A 122 -2.32 20.36 11.52
C GLU A 122 -2.21 21.04 10.14
N ASN A 123 -1.12 20.81 9.44
CA ASN A 123 -0.80 21.46 8.18
C ASN A 123 -1.27 20.70 6.92
N GLN A 124 -1.74 19.46 7.04
CA GLN A 124 -2.05 18.59 5.89
C GLN A 124 -3.51 18.25 5.71
N GLY A 125 -4.41 18.76 6.56
CA GLY A 125 -5.84 18.48 6.45
C GLY A 125 -6.26 17.05 6.80
N TYR A 126 -5.38 16.27 7.41
CA TYR A 126 -5.63 14.89 7.82
C TYR A 126 -6.19 14.76 9.25
N ALA A 127 -6.37 15.87 9.95
CA ALA A 127 -6.77 15.91 11.36
C ALA A 127 -8.12 15.21 11.65
N GLU A 128 -8.94 14.97 10.64
CA GLU A 128 -10.26 14.35 10.77
C GLU A 128 -10.31 12.88 10.36
N MET A 129 -9.18 12.28 9.95
CA MET A 129 -9.16 10.88 9.52
C MET A 129 -9.20 9.93 10.71
N GLN A 130 -10.42 9.55 11.11
CA GLN A 130 -10.66 8.52 12.13
C GLN A 130 -10.58 7.09 11.56
N ARG A 131 -10.41 6.94 10.24
CA ARG A 131 -10.36 5.65 9.54
C ARG A 131 -9.25 5.66 8.51
N ALA A 132 -8.49 4.59 8.48
CA ALA A 132 -7.48 4.37 7.45
C ALA A 132 -7.96 3.29 6.47
N ASP A 133 -7.78 3.57 5.19
CA ASP A 133 -8.00 2.61 4.12
C ASP A 133 -6.66 2.06 3.66
N PHE A 134 -6.49 0.74 3.72
CA PHE A 134 -5.32 -0.01 3.28
C PHE A 134 -5.67 -0.73 1.98
N LEU A 135 -4.88 -0.56 0.95
CA LEU A 135 -5.08 -1.22 -0.34
C LEU A 135 -4.08 -2.34 -0.53
N VAL A 136 -4.55 -3.55 -0.80
CA VAL A 136 -3.74 -4.66 -1.29
C VAL A 136 -4.01 -4.84 -2.77
N LEU A 137 -3.06 -4.45 -3.61
CA LEU A 137 -3.15 -4.62 -5.05
C LEU A 137 -2.58 -5.98 -5.45
N LEU A 138 -3.42 -6.83 -5.99
CA LEU A 138 -3.07 -8.18 -6.39
C LEU A 138 -2.66 -8.19 -7.86
N VAL A 139 -1.44 -8.63 -8.13
CA VAL A 139 -0.90 -8.81 -9.48
C VAL A 139 -0.84 -10.30 -9.78
N GLY A 140 -1.65 -10.76 -10.74
CA GLY A 140 -1.82 -12.19 -10.98
C GLY A 140 -2.55 -12.86 -9.82
N SER A 141 -2.12 -14.06 -9.46
CA SER A 141 -2.71 -14.86 -8.39
C SER A 141 -1.66 -15.27 -7.36
N PRO A 142 -1.23 -14.35 -6.47
CA PRO A 142 -0.25 -14.69 -5.46
C PRO A 142 -0.81 -15.71 -4.46
N ASP A 143 -0.07 -16.80 -4.23
CA ASP A 143 -0.48 -17.89 -3.33
C ASP A 143 -0.66 -17.43 -1.88
N SER A 144 0.07 -16.40 -1.48
CA SER A 144 0.04 -15.86 -0.13
C SER A 144 -1.11 -14.88 0.15
N LYS A 145 -2.00 -14.63 -0.80
CA LYS A 145 -3.05 -13.61 -0.69
C LYS A 145 -3.87 -13.72 0.59
N ASP A 146 -4.46 -14.88 0.84
CA ASP A 146 -5.37 -15.06 1.99
C ASP A 146 -4.61 -14.96 3.31
N GLN A 147 -3.44 -15.59 3.39
CA GLN A 147 -2.57 -15.48 4.56
C GLN A 147 -2.13 -14.04 4.81
N MET A 148 -1.78 -13.31 3.77
CA MET A 148 -1.37 -11.90 3.88
C MET A 148 -2.50 -11.05 4.46
N ILE A 149 -3.70 -11.18 3.92
CA ILE A 149 -4.87 -10.43 4.41
C ILE A 149 -5.17 -10.77 5.87
N ASP A 150 -5.16 -12.05 6.23
CA ASP A 150 -5.39 -12.50 7.60
C ASP A 150 -4.35 -11.93 8.57
N ARG A 151 -3.07 -11.89 8.17
CA ARG A 151 -2.00 -11.35 9.01
C ARG A 151 -2.03 -9.83 9.11
N ILE A 152 -2.38 -9.13 8.04
CA ILE A 152 -2.60 -7.67 8.10
C ILE A 152 -3.72 -7.36 9.09
N ALA A 153 -4.84 -8.08 9.00
CA ALA A 153 -5.96 -7.93 9.92
C ALA A 153 -5.55 -8.16 11.38
N TYR A 154 -4.76 -9.19 11.62
CA TYR A 154 -4.23 -9.51 12.95
C TYR A 154 -3.43 -8.34 13.54
N TYR A 155 -2.51 -7.77 12.77
CA TYR A 155 -1.67 -6.67 13.24
C TYR A 155 -2.38 -5.31 13.27
N LEU A 156 -3.49 -5.15 12.58
CA LEU A 156 -4.34 -3.95 12.69
C LEU A 156 -5.25 -3.97 13.93
N ASP A 157 -5.39 -5.10 14.57
CA ASP A 157 -6.16 -5.20 15.83
C ASP A 157 -5.26 -4.79 17.00
N PRO A 158 -5.60 -3.70 17.72
CA PRO A 158 -4.80 -3.23 18.85
C PRO A 158 -4.64 -4.26 19.98
N ALA A 159 -5.54 -5.25 20.06
CA ALA A 159 -5.43 -6.34 21.03
C ALA A 159 -4.24 -7.28 20.76
N ASN A 160 -3.66 -7.20 19.55
CA ASN A 160 -2.56 -8.04 19.07
C ASN A 160 -1.28 -7.23 18.87
N ASP A 161 -1.07 -6.17 19.64
CA ASP A 161 0.17 -5.39 19.54
C ASP A 161 1.38 -6.33 19.65
N PRO A 162 2.35 -6.21 18.74
CA PRO A 162 3.57 -7.01 18.86
C PRO A 162 4.25 -6.68 20.18
N PRO A 163 4.88 -7.67 20.84
CA PRO A 163 5.64 -7.40 22.04
C PRO A 163 6.72 -6.35 21.74
N ASP A 164 6.88 -5.39 22.64
CA ASP A 164 7.95 -4.40 22.54
C ASP A 164 9.30 -5.13 22.34
N GLU A 165 10.07 -4.71 21.33
CA GLU A 165 11.35 -5.35 20.99
C GLU A 165 12.40 -5.24 22.12
N ASP A 166 12.06 -4.63 23.24
CA ASP A 166 12.93 -4.40 24.40
C ASP A 166 12.75 -5.41 25.56
N GLU A 167 12.03 -6.51 25.33
CA GLU A 167 11.95 -7.60 26.33
C GLU A 167 12.75 -8.85 25.92
#